data_4ecb2a84d57938c9d5fe8863cf9a75f6
#
_entry.id   4ecb2a84d57938c9d5fe8863cf9a75f6
#
_cell.length_a   1.000
_cell.length_b   1.000
_cell.length_c   1.000
_cell.angle_alpha   90.00
_cell.angle_beta   90.00
_cell.angle_gamma   90.00
#
_symmetry.space_group_name_H-M   'P 1'
#
loop_
_entity.id
_entity.type
_entity.pdbx_description
1 polymer ?
#
loop_
_entity_poly.entity_id
_entity_poly.type
_entity_poly.pdbx_seq_one_letter_code
_entity_poly.pdbx_strand_id
1 'polypeptide(L)'
;MHINSRIIPLISVIIFSTLLLFTQPGCKNYNEETLYPACDTTNVTYSNSIHPIVVANCLPCHTTINYFGNIALDNADSARIPAKNGLLLKAVTHDPSVVPMPKGDGMLSTCDIAKIRRWINLGEPSK
;
A
#
# COMPACT_ATOMS: atom_id res chain seq x y z
N MET A 1 -43.31 19.90 51.05
CA MET A 1 -41.89 19.52 50.92
C MET A 1 -41.18 20.64 50.17
N HIS A 2 -40.53 21.57 50.91
CA HIS A 2 -39.88 22.75 50.32
C HIS A 2 -38.50 22.34 49.76
N ILE A 3 -38.39 22.24 48.45
CA ILE A 3 -37.10 22.07 47.80
C ILE A 3 -36.34 23.39 47.92
N ASN A 4 -35.21 23.34 48.62
CA ASN A 4 -34.43 24.53 48.98
C ASN A 4 -33.93 25.18 47.66
N SER A 5 -34.28 26.44 47.42
CA SER A 5 -33.98 27.21 46.18
C SER A 5 -32.50 27.25 45.81
N ARG A 6 -31.59 26.89 46.71
CA ARG A 6 -30.16 26.83 46.48
C ARG A 6 -29.67 25.48 45.89
N ILE A 7 -30.53 24.44 45.92
CA ILE A 7 -30.17 23.09 45.44
C ILE A 7 -30.42 22.95 43.93
N ILE A 8 -31.41 23.68 43.40
CA ILE A 8 -31.79 23.65 41.98
C ILE A 8 -30.63 24.03 41.05
N PRO A 9 -29.86 25.12 41.28
CA PRO A 9 -28.75 25.48 40.40
C PRO A 9 -27.59 24.47 40.47
N LEU A 10 -27.35 23.83 41.61
CA LEU A 10 -26.30 22.82 41.74
C LEU A 10 -26.65 21.54 40.97
N ILE A 11 -27.88 21.10 41.00
CA ILE A 11 -28.35 19.92 40.22
C ILE A 11 -28.28 20.20 38.74
N SER A 12 -28.63 21.41 38.28
CA SER A 12 -28.56 21.81 36.89
C SER A 12 -27.11 21.80 36.35
N VAL A 13 -26.15 22.27 37.13
CA VAL A 13 -24.73 22.27 36.77
C VAL A 13 -24.18 20.83 36.66
N ILE A 14 -24.58 19.95 37.59
CA ILE A 14 -24.15 18.54 37.56
C ILE A 14 -24.71 17.83 36.34
N ILE A 15 -25.99 18.02 36.00
CA ILE A 15 -26.62 17.40 34.82
C ILE A 15 -25.96 17.91 33.52
N PHE A 16 -25.69 19.22 33.45
CA PHE A 16 -25.02 19.79 32.26
C PHE A 16 -23.58 19.30 32.12
N SER A 17 -22.83 19.14 33.21
CA SER A 17 -21.47 18.61 33.22
C SER A 17 -21.43 17.14 32.82
N THR A 18 -22.38 16.32 33.27
CA THR A 18 -22.45 14.89 32.88
C THR A 18 -22.86 14.72 31.42
N LEU A 19 -23.72 15.59 30.88
CA LEU A 19 -24.12 15.54 29.47
C LEU A 19 -22.97 15.87 28.52
N LEU A 20 -22.05 16.77 28.89
CA LEU A 20 -20.85 17.10 28.11
C LEU A 20 -19.83 15.96 28.04
N LEU A 21 -19.79 15.07 29.03
CA LEU A 21 -18.87 13.93 29.06
C LEU A 21 -19.26 12.80 28.09
N PHE A 22 -20.52 12.76 27.64
CA PHE A 22 -21.02 11.73 26.71
C PHE A 22 -20.97 12.14 25.22
N THR A 23 -20.62 13.38 24.89
CA THR A 23 -20.52 13.88 23.52
C THR A 23 -19.10 13.92 22.98
N GLN A 24 -18.23 13.00 23.38
CA GLN A 24 -16.93 12.86 22.75
C GLN A 24 -17.16 12.29 21.34
N PRO A 25 -16.87 13.05 20.27
CA PRO A 25 -16.83 12.46 18.94
C PRO A 25 -15.67 11.46 18.95
N GLY A 26 -15.99 10.17 18.96
CA GLY A 26 -15.02 9.12 18.83
C GLY A 26 -14.24 9.35 17.53
N CYS A 27 -12.93 9.47 17.61
CA CYS A 27 -12.09 9.42 16.42
C CYS A 27 -12.40 8.11 15.71
N LYS A 28 -13.08 8.18 14.55
CA LYS A 28 -13.16 7.03 13.65
C LYS A 28 -11.72 6.77 13.21
N ASN A 29 -11.13 5.68 13.68
CA ASN A 29 -9.97 5.10 13.05
C ASN A 29 -10.40 4.72 11.63
N TYR A 30 -10.10 5.58 10.66
CA TYR A 30 -10.07 5.18 9.27
C TYR A 30 -8.83 4.30 9.14
N ASN A 31 -9.03 2.99 9.17
CA ASN A 31 -8.00 2.07 8.73
C ASN A 31 -7.65 2.46 7.30
N GLU A 32 -6.37 2.51 6.99
CA GLU A 32 -5.84 2.82 5.65
C GLU A 32 -6.49 1.93 4.56
N GLU A 33 -6.96 0.76 4.93
CA GLU A 33 -7.75 -0.19 4.14
C GLU A 33 -9.10 0.36 3.61
N THR A 34 -9.70 1.35 4.26
CA THR A 34 -11.00 1.92 3.82
C THR A 34 -10.82 3.07 2.81
N LEU A 35 -9.64 3.65 2.70
CA LEU A 35 -9.34 4.75 1.78
C LEU A 35 -8.73 4.26 0.45
N TYR A 36 -8.17 3.06 0.42
CA TYR A 36 -7.63 2.43 -0.78
C TYR A 36 -8.32 1.09 -0.99
N PRO A 37 -8.73 0.76 -2.23
CA PRO A 37 -9.25 -0.58 -2.50
C PRO A 37 -8.23 -1.61 -2.00
N ALA A 38 -8.70 -2.56 -1.20
CA ALA A 38 -7.86 -3.59 -0.61
C ALA A 38 -6.92 -4.18 -1.67
N CYS A 39 -5.62 -4.18 -1.39
CA CYS A 39 -4.63 -4.71 -2.32
C CYS A 39 -4.80 -6.22 -2.45
N ASP A 40 -5.43 -6.68 -3.52
CA ASP A 40 -5.63 -8.09 -3.78
C ASP A 40 -4.31 -8.76 -4.21
N THR A 41 -3.81 -9.63 -3.35
CA THR A 41 -2.62 -10.46 -3.57
C THR A 41 -2.93 -11.95 -3.56
N THR A 42 -4.20 -12.35 -3.71
CA THR A 42 -4.62 -13.76 -3.59
C THR A 42 -4.21 -14.60 -4.80
N ASN A 43 -4.35 -14.09 -6.00
CA ASN A 43 -4.03 -14.79 -7.25
C ASN A 43 -3.08 -13.95 -8.12
N VAL A 44 -1.83 -13.86 -7.70
CA VAL A 44 -0.82 -13.05 -8.38
C VAL A 44 -0.01 -13.88 -9.35
N THR A 45 -0.10 -13.53 -10.64
CA THR A 45 0.71 -14.10 -11.70
C THR A 45 1.38 -12.99 -12.53
N TYR A 46 2.33 -13.34 -13.39
CA TYR A 46 2.92 -12.36 -14.28
C TYR A 46 1.85 -11.68 -15.14
N SER A 47 1.00 -12.47 -15.81
CA SER A 47 0.04 -11.96 -16.79
C SER A 47 -1.04 -11.05 -16.17
N ASN A 48 -1.55 -11.41 -14.98
CA ASN A 48 -2.69 -10.68 -14.39
C ASN A 48 -2.29 -9.52 -13.49
N SER A 49 -1.11 -9.58 -12.88
CA SER A 49 -0.72 -8.62 -11.85
C SER A 49 0.60 -7.91 -12.13
N ILE A 50 1.64 -8.64 -12.58
CA ILE A 50 2.97 -8.06 -12.75
C ILE A 50 3.10 -7.33 -14.08
N HIS A 51 2.61 -7.91 -15.17
CA HIS A 51 2.70 -7.29 -16.49
C HIS A 51 2.05 -5.89 -16.55
N PRO A 52 0.84 -5.64 -15.97
CA PRO A 52 0.29 -4.28 -15.90
C PRO A 52 1.18 -3.28 -15.16
N ILE A 53 1.82 -3.69 -14.05
CA ILE A 53 2.76 -2.85 -13.30
C ILE A 53 3.98 -2.53 -14.16
N VAL A 54 4.51 -3.54 -14.83
CA VAL A 54 5.69 -3.43 -15.71
C VAL A 54 5.41 -2.52 -16.89
N VAL A 55 4.24 -2.66 -17.55
CA VAL A 55 3.83 -1.79 -18.67
C VAL A 55 3.79 -0.33 -18.23
N ALA A 56 3.21 -0.06 -17.08
CA ALA A 56 3.04 1.31 -16.59
C ALA A 56 4.36 1.98 -16.15
N ASN A 57 5.33 1.21 -15.63
CA ASN A 57 6.46 1.79 -14.90
C ASN A 57 7.84 1.41 -15.44
N CYS A 58 7.95 0.38 -16.28
CA CYS A 58 9.25 -0.24 -16.62
C CYS A 58 9.54 -0.32 -18.12
N LEU A 59 8.54 -0.60 -18.96
CA LEU A 59 8.73 -0.93 -20.37
C LEU A 59 9.35 0.16 -21.24
N PRO A 60 9.25 1.47 -20.99
CA PRO A 60 10.01 2.43 -21.79
C PRO A 60 11.52 2.15 -21.84
N CYS A 61 12.05 1.46 -20.82
CA CYS A 61 13.48 1.20 -20.67
C CYS A 61 13.86 -0.28 -20.62
N HIS A 62 12.96 -1.18 -20.25
CA HIS A 62 13.27 -2.58 -19.91
C HIS A 62 12.49 -3.58 -20.78
N THR A 63 12.70 -3.52 -22.09
CA THR A 63 12.17 -4.50 -23.05
C THR A 63 13.30 -5.35 -23.62
N THR A 64 12.96 -6.42 -24.31
CA THR A 64 13.92 -7.22 -25.10
C THR A 64 14.57 -6.42 -26.24
N ILE A 65 14.02 -5.26 -26.61
CA ILE A 65 14.56 -4.34 -27.62
C ILE A 65 15.34 -3.21 -26.95
N ASN A 66 14.76 -2.56 -25.93
CA ASN A 66 15.40 -1.53 -25.11
C ASN A 66 15.93 -2.17 -23.82
N TYR A 67 17.19 -2.58 -23.85
CA TYR A 67 17.75 -3.48 -22.84
C TYR A 67 18.67 -2.73 -21.87
N PHE A 68 18.13 -1.72 -21.20
CA PHE A 68 18.90 -0.94 -20.25
C PHE A 68 19.34 -1.78 -19.05
N GLY A 69 20.62 -1.72 -18.71
CA GLY A 69 21.20 -2.50 -17.60
C GLY A 69 21.15 -4.02 -17.80
N ASN A 70 20.98 -4.48 -19.04
CA ASN A 70 20.78 -5.90 -19.37
C ASN A 70 19.56 -6.52 -18.66
N ILE A 71 18.52 -5.72 -18.43
CA ILE A 71 17.27 -6.16 -17.80
C ILE A 71 16.12 -6.00 -18.79
N ALA A 72 15.43 -7.10 -19.08
CA ALA A 72 14.17 -7.14 -19.81
C ALA A 72 13.06 -7.60 -18.86
N LEU A 73 11.90 -6.94 -18.96
CA LEU A 73 10.74 -7.21 -18.10
C LEU A 73 9.45 -7.44 -18.90
N ASP A 74 9.51 -7.42 -20.21
CA ASP A 74 8.37 -7.47 -21.13
C ASP A 74 7.72 -8.86 -21.28
N ASN A 75 8.32 -9.89 -20.70
CA ASN A 75 7.75 -11.23 -20.63
C ASN A 75 8.11 -11.93 -19.31
N ALA A 76 7.37 -12.99 -18.97
CA ALA A 76 7.54 -13.69 -17.69
C ALA A 76 8.94 -14.31 -17.53
N ASP A 77 9.50 -14.86 -18.59
CA ASP A 77 10.78 -15.58 -18.49
C ASP A 77 11.95 -14.61 -18.25
N SER A 78 11.98 -13.48 -18.94
CA SER A 78 12.99 -12.45 -18.72
C SER A 78 12.81 -11.76 -17.36
N ALA A 79 11.57 -11.49 -16.93
CA ALA A 79 11.29 -10.87 -15.65
C ALA A 79 11.66 -11.73 -14.43
N ARG A 80 11.64 -13.07 -14.58
CA ARG A 80 12.09 -14.01 -13.53
C ARG A 80 13.55 -13.85 -13.16
N ILE A 81 14.40 -13.47 -14.09
CA ILE A 81 15.84 -13.35 -13.85
C ILE A 81 16.13 -12.34 -12.73
N PRO A 82 15.75 -11.06 -12.86
CA PRO A 82 15.94 -10.08 -11.80
C PRO A 82 15.04 -10.31 -10.56
N ALA A 83 13.95 -11.06 -10.70
CA ALA A 83 13.12 -11.45 -9.57
C ALA A 83 13.85 -12.47 -8.66
N LYS A 84 14.38 -13.55 -9.26
CA LYS A 84 15.07 -14.63 -8.52
C LYS A 84 16.35 -14.20 -7.83
N ASN A 85 17.12 -13.31 -8.45
CA ASN A 85 18.34 -12.79 -7.82
C ASN A 85 18.10 -11.63 -6.84
N GLY A 86 16.82 -11.25 -6.63
CA GLY A 86 16.41 -10.20 -5.70
C GLY A 86 16.59 -8.78 -6.21
N LEU A 87 17.15 -8.58 -7.40
CA LEU A 87 17.41 -7.26 -7.95
C LEU A 87 16.13 -6.46 -8.20
N LEU A 88 15.08 -7.12 -8.77
CA LEU A 88 13.81 -6.47 -9.03
C LEU A 88 13.20 -5.88 -7.75
N LEU A 89 13.08 -6.70 -6.70
CA LEU A 89 12.48 -6.25 -5.44
C LEU A 89 13.29 -5.13 -4.79
N LYS A 90 14.61 -5.26 -4.73
CA LYS A 90 15.49 -4.21 -4.19
C LYS A 90 15.35 -2.90 -4.95
N ALA A 91 15.33 -2.94 -6.28
CA ALA A 91 15.21 -1.75 -7.09
C ALA A 91 13.89 -1.00 -6.87
N VAL A 92 12.75 -1.72 -6.85
CA VAL A 92 11.42 -1.10 -6.67
C VAL A 92 11.12 -0.67 -5.22
N THR A 93 11.85 -1.21 -4.24
CA THR A 93 11.80 -0.75 -2.84
C THR A 93 12.84 0.31 -2.50
N HIS A 94 13.59 0.76 -3.49
CA HIS A 94 14.66 1.75 -3.34
C HIS A 94 15.71 1.34 -2.29
N ASP A 95 16.08 0.05 -2.28
CA ASP A 95 17.17 -0.45 -1.43
C ASP A 95 18.48 0.27 -1.81
N PRO A 96 19.23 0.81 -0.84
CA PRO A 96 20.43 1.61 -1.11
C PRO A 96 21.59 0.82 -1.77
N SER A 97 21.50 -0.51 -1.81
CA SER A 97 22.53 -1.36 -2.46
C SER A 97 22.40 -1.44 -3.98
N VAL A 98 21.34 -0.91 -4.57
CA VAL A 98 21.06 -0.95 -6.01
C VAL A 98 20.55 0.38 -6.52
N VAL A 99 20.54 0.56 -7.85
CA VAL A 99 19.92 1.75 -8.45
C VAL A 99 18.41 1.70 -8.26
N PRO A 100 17.80 2.75 -7.65
CA PRO A 100 16.35 2.77 -7.44
C PRO A 100 15.59 2.86 -8.77
N MET A 101 14.45 2.15 -8.82
CA MET A 101 13.56 2.12 -10.00
C MET A 101 12.10 2.33 -9.56
N PRO A 102 11.28 3.02 -10.36
CA PRO A 102 11.62 3.67 -11.65
C PRO A 102 12.64 4.80 -11.50
N LYS A 103 13.51 4.98 -12.49
CA LYS A 103 14.59 5.97 -12.42
C LYS A 103 14.03 7.40 -12.60
N GLY A 104 14.23 8.25 -11.61
CA GLY A 104 13.76 9.63 -11.64
C GLY A 104 12.33 9.83 -11.12
N ASP A 105 11.61 8.75 -10.87
CA ASP A 105 10.27 8.75 -10.29
C ASP A 105 10.30 8.30 -8.82
N GLY A 106 9.15 8.45 -8.15
CA GLY A 106 8.95 7.93 -6.81
C GLY A 106 8.93 6.41 -6.76
N MET A 107 8.98 5.86 -5.55
CA MET A 107 8.78 4.43 -5.31
C MET A 107 7.40 3.98 -5.82
N LEU A 108 7.28 2.75 -6.29
CA LEU A 108 6.01 2.14 -6.66
C LEU A 108 5.02 2.18 -5.46
N SER A 109 3.73 2.07 -5.77
CA SER A 109 2.72 1.97 -4.72
C SER A 109 3.00 0.78 -3.79
N THR A 110 2.60 0.89 -2.53
CA THR A 110 2.73 -0.22 -1.55
C THR A 110 2.03 -1.49 -2.05
N CYS A 111 0.93 -1.34 -2.77
CA CYS A 111 0.20 -2.45 -3.36
C CYS A 111 0.99 -3.13 -4.51
N ASP A 112 1.60 -2.35 -5.40
CA ASP A 112 2.39 -2.91 -6.50
C ASP A 112 3.61 -3.66 -5.97
N ILE A 113 4.28 -3.09 -4.97
CA ILE A 113 5.39 -3.76 -4.27
C ILE A 113 4.92 -5.05 -3.59
N ALA A 114 3.75 -5.04 -2.95
CA ALA A 114 3.18 -6.23 -2.32
C ALA A 114 2.86 -7.33 -3.36
N LYS A 115 2.32 -6.97 -4.54
CA LYS A 115 2.09 -7.90 -5.64
C LYS A 115 3.39 -8.48 -6.19
N ILE A 116 4.42 -7.66 -6.42
CA ILE A 116 5.74 -8.13 -6.87
C ILE A 116 6.34 -9.09 -5.85
N ARG A 117 6.31 -8.75 -4.56
CA ARG A 117 6.80 -9.62 -3.48
C ARG A 117 6.03 -10.95 -3.43
N ARG A 118 4.70 -10.89 -3.56
CA ARG A 118 3.86 -12.09 -3.57
C ARG A 118 4.16 -12.98 -4.76
N TRP A 119 4.32 -12.40 -5.96
CA TRP A 119 4.68 -13.12 -7.18
C TRP A 119 6.00 -13.89 -7.03
N ILE A 120 7.03 -13.22 -6.50
CA ILE A 120 8.33 -13.84 -6.22
C ILE A 120 8.19 -15.01 -5.23
N ASN A 121 7.44 -14.80 -4.14
CA ASN A 121 7.23 -15.83 -3.12
C ASN A 121 6.42 -17.05 -3.62
N LEU A 122 5.63 -16.88 -4.68
CA LEU A 122 4.89 -17.97 -5.34
C LEU A 122 5.73 -18.74 -6.37
N GLY A 123 7.00 -18.38 -6.59
CA GLY A 123 7.87 -18.98 -7.59
C GLY A 123 7.64 -18.45 -9.01
N GLU A 124 7.22 -17.20 -9.12
CA GLU A 124 7.06 -16.41 -10.35
C GLU A 124 6.16 -17.08 -11.41
N PRO A 125 4.89 -17.42 -11.09
CA PRO A 125 3.97 -18.05 -12.04
C PRO A 125 3.64 -17.13 -13.22
N SER A 126 3.58 -17.71 -14.46
CA SER A 126 3.26 -16.96 -15.69
C SER A 126 1.77 -16.66 -15.82
N LYS A 127 0.92 -17.63 -15.44
CA LYS A 127 -0.55 -17.61 -15.53
C LYS A 127 -1.17 -18.15 -14.25
#